data_83cae68161e58509e18dcec451422df7
#
_entry.id   83cae68161e58509e18dcec451422df7
#
_cell.length_a   1.000
_cell.length_b   1.000
_cell.length_c   1.000
_cell.angle_alpha   90.00
_cell.angle_beta   90.00
_cell.angle_gamma   90.00
#
_symmetry.space_group_name_H-M   'P 1'
#
loop_
_entity.id
_entity.type
_entity.pdbx_description
1 polymer ?
#
loop_
_entity_poly.entity_id
_entity_poly.type
_entity_poly.pdbx_seq_one_letter_code
_entity_poly.pdbx_strand_id
1 'polypeptide(L)'
;MGVKDKQRVEMIQFHQNYSYEDFILGYKPNANGGFELKHGVFYKFCKKALNTPDKDFFFIIDEINRGNLSKIFGELLMLIENNYRGKEIKLAYTDEPFTVPENLYIIGMMNTADRSLAMIDYALRRRFSFFEMNPGFLTDGFKNYMDTLSNERFNKIISGILEINEFICKDDSLGNGFCIGHSYFCNQKEFNLEWLEMLLNLNSATL
;
A
#
# COMPACT_ATOMS: atom_id res chain seq x y z
N MET A 1 -14.55 -0.40 11.64
CA MET A 1 -14.93 1.02 11.81
C MET A 1 -14.07 1.86 10.88
N GLY A 2 -14.64 2.56 9.91
CA GLY A 2 -13.87 3.43 9.00
C GLY A 2 -13.53 4.77 9.67
N VAL A 3 -12.36 5.33 9.33
CA VAL A 3 -11.99 6.69 9.77
C VAL A 3 -12.91 7.69 9.08
N LYS A 4 -13.82 8.31 9.83
CA LYS A 4 -14.78 9.28 9.30
C LYS A 4 -14.16 10.64 8.92
N ASP A 5 -12.97 10.93 9.43
CA ASP A 5 -12.27 12.21 9.22
C ASP A 5 -11.13 12.01 8.20
N LYS A 6 -11.38 12.46 6.97
CA LYS A 6 -10.41 12.39 5.86
C LYS A 6 -9.09 13.10 6.15
N GLN A 7 -9.06 14.03 7.09
CA GLN A 7 -7.83 14.76 7.45
C GLN A 7 -6.83 13.91 8.24
N ARG A 8 -7.26 12.74 8.76
CA ARG A 8 -6.44 11.81 9.53
C ARG A 8 -5.93 10.63 8.71
N VAL A 9 -6.19 10.64 7.41
CA VAL A 9 -5.67 9.65 6.46
C VAL A 9 -4.98 10.39 5.34
N GLU A 10 -3.72 10.05 5.10
CA GLU A 10 -2.94 10.52 3.95
C GLU A 10 -2.52 9.30 3.15
N MET A 11 -2.63 9.38 1.83
CA MET A 11 -2.23 8.31 0.94
C MET A 11 -1.33 8.86 -0.14
N ILE A 12 -0.20 8.20 -0.34
CA ILE A 12 0.76 8.50 -1.39
C ILE A 12 1.14 7.21 -2.11
N GLN A 13 1.71 7.35 -3.31
CA GLN A 13 2.28 6.23 -4.05
C GLN A 13 3.77 6.44 -4.25
N PHE A 14 4.58 5.40 -3.95
CA PHE A 14 6.00 5.44 -4.22
C PHE A 14 6.30 5.08 -5.69
N HIS A 15 7.37 5.65 -6.21
CA HIS A 15 7.95 5.36 -7.51
C HIS A 15 9.48 5.45 -7.41
N GLN A 16 10.20 4.99 -8.43
CA GLN A 16 11.67 4.87 -8.39
C GLN A 16 12.40 6.19 -8.09
N ASN A 17 11.83 7.32 -8.50
CA ASN A 17 12.42 8.66 -8.30
C ASN A 17 11.90 9.37 -7.04
N TYR A 18 11.12 8.70 -6.18
CA TYR A 18 10.64 9.31 -4.94
C TYR A 18 11.80 9.53 -3.98
N SER A 19 11.91 10.72 -3.41
CA SER A 19 13.09 11.14 -2.68
C SER A 19 12.81 11.50 -1.21
N TYR A 20 13.87 11.62 -0.41
CA TYR A 20 13.82 12.15 0.95
C TYR A 20 13.25 13.58 0.95
N GLU A 21 13.63 14.39 -0.04
CA GLU A 21 13.20 15.78 -0.18
C GLU A 21 11.70 15.92 -0.47
N ASP A 22 11.08 14.92 -1.10
CA ASP A 22 9.64 14.89 -1.30
C ASP A 22 8.89 14.38 -0.07
N PHE A 23 9.52 13.48 0.65
CA PHE A 23 8.92 12.78 1.79
C PHE A 23 9.07 13.55 3.10
N ILE A 24 10.28 13.98 3.42
CA ILE A 24 10.63 14.59 4.71
C ILE A 24 10.83 16.10 4.56
N LEU A 25 11.94 16.52 3.99
CA LEU A 25 12.25 17.93 3.72
C LEU A 25 13.45 18.05 2.78
N GLY A 26 13.52 19.14 2.05
CA GLY A 26 14.66 19.42 1.18
C GLY A 26 14.56 20.79 0.52
N TYR A 27 15.68 21.23 -0.06
CA TYR A 27 15.72 22.47 -0.80
C TYR A 27 15.07 22.29 -2.17
N LYS A 28 14.08 23.15 -2.46
CA LYS A 28 13.41 23.19 -3.77
C LYS A 28 13.53 24.57 -4.39
N PRO A 29 13.60 24.67 -5.74
CA PRO A 29 13.62 25.96 -6.42
C PRO A 29 12.41 26.81 -6.02
N ASN A 30 12.65 28.12 -5.84
CA ASN A 30 11.59 29.09 -5.60
C ASN A 30 11.37 29.98 -6.84
N ALA A 31 10.28 30.76 -6.84
CA ALA A 31 9.91 31.63 -7.95
C ALA A 31 10.93 32.75 -8.24
N ASN A 32 11.83 33.05 -7.31
CA ASN A 32 12.82 34.14 -7.42
C ASN A 32 14.20 33.65 -7.89
N GLY A 33 14.31 32.42 -8.39
CA GLY A 33 15.54 31.84 -8.89
C GLY A 33 16.52 31.33 -7.84
N GLY A 34 16.08 31.27 -6.55
CA GLY A 34 16.83 30.70 -5.44
C GLY A 34 16.28 29.34 -5.01
N PHE A 35 16.74 28.88 -3.86
CA PHE A 35 16.25 27.65 -3.20
C PHE A 35 15.62 27.99 -1.87
N GLU A 36 14.55 27.27 -1.53
CA GLU A 36 13.91 27.34 -0.21
C GLU A 36 13.74 25.94 0.38
N LEU A 37 13.85 25.83 1.69
CA LEU A 37 13.63 24.58 2.40
C LEU A 37 12.13 24.32 2.46
N LYS A 38 11.67 23.20 1.87
CA LYS A 38 10.27 22.77 1.89
C LYS A 38 10.10 21.46 2.67
N HIS A 39 9.08 21.45 3.51
CA HIS A 39 8.69 20.24 4.22
C HIS A 39 7.92 19.30 3.29
N GLY A 40 8.29 18.03 3.30
CA GLY A 40 7.64 16.96 2.56
C GLY A 40 6.29 16.53 3.17
N VAL A 41 5.65 15.57 2.51
CA VAL A 41 4.31 15.12 2.87
C VAL A 41 4.28 14.42 4.23
N PHE A 42 5.25 13.54 4.51
CA PHE A 42 5.31 12.79 5.75
C PHE A 42 5.61 13.69 6.96
N TYR A 43 6.57 14.64 6.79
CA TYR A 43 6.86 15.63 7.82
C TYR A 43 5.60 16.40 8.25
N LYS A 44 4.86 16.94 7.27
CA LYS A 44 3.63 17.70 7.53
C LYS A 44 2.58 16.83 8.22
N PHE A 45 2.47 15.58 7.84
CA PHE A 45 1.51 14.67 8.42
C PHE A 45 1.87 14.28 9.86
N CYS A 46 3.16 14.07 10.17
CA CYS A 46 3.64 13.87 11.53
C CYS A 46 3.32 15.07 12.42
N LYS A 47 3.57 16.29 11.95
CA LYS A 47 3.22 17.53 12.72
C LYS A 47 1.72 17.63 12.99
N LYS A 48 0.87 17.20 12.03
CA LYS A 48 -0.58 17.14 12.22
C LYS A 48 -0.99 16.14 13.30
N ALA A 49 -0.39 14.96 13.31
CA ALA A 49 -0.64 13.92 14.29
C ALA A 49 -0.20 14.37 15.70
N LEU A 50 0.98 15.01 15.81
CA LEU A 50 1.47 15.58 17.08
C LEU A 50 0.52 16.62 17.68
N ASN A 51 -0.13 17.42 16.86
CA ASN A 51 -1.08 18.44 17.31
C ASN A 51 -2.44 17.87 17.75
N THR A 52 -2.65 16.55 17.59
CA THR A 52 -3.92 15.90 17.95
C THR A 52 -3.63 14.51 18.54
N PRO A 53 -2.98 14.43 19.71
CA PRO A 53 -2.47 13.18 20.28
C PRO A 53 -3.56 12.16 20.64
N ASP A 54 -4.78 12.63 20.89
CA ASP A 54 -5.92 11.77 21.27
C ASP A 54 -6.60 11.06 20.07
N LYS A 55 -6.08 11.26 18.84
CA LYS A 55 -6.67 10.68 17.63
C LYS A 55 -5.62 9.93 16.84
N ASP A 56 -5.99 8.78 16.31
CA ASP A 56 -5.16 7.98 15.41
C ASP A 56 -5.07 8.60 14.01
N PHE A 57 -3.88 8.57 13.44
CA PHE A 57 -3.55 9.00 12.09
C PHE A 57 -3.00 7.83 11.28
N PHE A 58 -3.36 7.74 10.00
CA PHE A 58 -2.99 6.64 9.11
C PHE A 58 -2.30 7.19 7.88
N PHE A 59 -1.02 6.85 7.70
CA PHE A 59 -0.23 7.19 6.52
C PHE A 59 -0.10 5.96 5.65
N ILE A 60 -0.70 5.99 4.47
CA ILE A 60 -0.76 4.87 3.53
C ILE A 60 0.24 5.11 2.41
N ILE A 61 1.10 4.14 2.17
CA ILE A 61 2.10 4.16 1.10
C ILE A 61 1.77 3.04 0.13
N ASP A 62 1.23 3.41 -1.03
CA ASP A 62 1.01 2.47 -2.11
C ASP A 62 2.31 2.19 -2.85
N GLU A 63 2.47 0.97 -3.38
CA GLU A 63 3.67 0.52 -4.06
C GLU A 63 4.97 0.79 -3.26
N ILE A 64 4.92 0.48 -1.96
CA ILE A 64 6.03 0.80 -1.04
C ILE A 64 7.37 0.21 -1.48
N ASN A 65 7.37 -0.91 -2.19
CA ASN A 65 8.56 -1.59 -2.71
C ASN A 65 9.14 -0.95 -3.99
N ARG A 66 8.44 0.00 -4.64
CA ARG A 66 8.96 0.72 -5.82
C ARG A 66 9.95 1.82 -5.47
N GLY A 67 9.95 2.30 -4.24
CA GLY A 67 10.90 3.30 -3.75
C GLY A 67 12.09 2.69 -3.02
N ASN A 68 13.24 3.38 -3.03
CA ASN A 68 14.35 3.04 -2.14
C ASN A 68 14.03 3.54 -0.72
N LEU A 69 13.44 2.68 0.10
CA LEU A 69 12.95 3.04 1.42
C LEU A 69 14.03 3.59 2.35
N SER A 70 15.24 3.02 2.29
CA SER A 70 16.38 3.49 3.09
C SER A 70 16.77 4.93 2.72
N LYS A 71 16.69 5.30 1.45
CA LYS A 71 16.93 6.68 1.00
C LYS A 71 15.78 7.61 1.34
N ILE A 72 14.54 7.15 1.16
CA ILE A 72 13.32 7.98 1.35
C ILE A 72 13.10 8.31 2.82
N PHE A 73 13.27 7.33 3.71
CA PHE A 73 13.11 7.54 5.15
C PHE A 73 14.35 8.11 5.82
N GLY A 74 15.56 7.83 5.27
CA GLY A 74 16.79 8.28 5.86
C GLY A 74 16.91 7.90 7.35
N GLU A 75 17.25 8.86 8.19
CA GLU A 75 17.37 8.72 9.63
C GLU A 75 16.05 8.37 10.34
N LEU A 76 14.90 8.65 9.70
CA LEU A 76 13.57 8.32 10.26
C LEU A 76 13.30 6.82 10.29
N LEU A 77 14.07 6.00 9.56
CA LEU A 77 13.93 4.55 9.65
C LEU A 77 13.99 4.02 11.08
N MET A 78 14.80 4.66 11.92
CA MET A 78 14.86 4.32 13.34
C MET A 78 13.57 4.70 14.07
N LEU A 79 13.00 5.86 13.76
CA LEU A 79 11.83 6.40 14.44
C LEU A 79 10.52 5.66 14.13
N ILE A 80 10.47 4.87 13.06
CA ILE A 80 9.29 4.07 12.75
C ILE A 80 9.22 2.77 13.58
N GLU A 81 10.30 2.39 14.26
CA GLU A 81 10.30 1.27 15.19
C GLU A 81 9.52 1.62 16.46
N ASN A 82 8.75 0.68 17.00
CA ASN A 82 7.89 0.91 18.17
C ASN A 82 8.65 1.49 19.38
N ASN A 83 9.88 1.01 19.63
CA ASN A 83 10.71 1.44 20.75
C ASN A 83 11.27 2.87 20.60
N TYR A 84 11.17 3.45 19.41
CA TYR A 84 11.70 4.78 19.09
C TYR A 84 10.61 5.79 18.73
N ARG A 85 9.34 5.38 18.69
CA ARG A 85 8.22 6.30 18.53
C ARG A 85 8.23 7.35 19.64
N GLY A 86 7.92 8.59 19.29
CA GLY A 86 7.96 9.71 20.23
C GLY A 86 9.35 10.24 20.57
N LYS A 87 10.44 9.53 20.25
CA LYS A 87 11.81 10.06 20.46
C LYS A 87 12.15 11.10 19.40
N GLU A 88 12.99 12.04 19.78
CA GLU A 88 13.43 13.13 18.91
C GLU A 88 14.80 12.84 18.29
N ILE A 89 14.94 13.20 17.02
CA ILE A 89 16.23 13.25 16.31
C ILE A 89 16.36 14.58 15.57
N LYS A 90 17.57 14.94 15.18
CA LYS A 90 17.81 16.06 14.25
C LYS A 90 17.73 15.55 12.82
N LEU A 91 17.06 16.32 11.94
CA LEU A 91 16.96 16.02 10.52
C LEU A 91 18.21 16.48 9.76
N ALA A 92 18.53 15.81 8.63
CA ALA A 92 19.77 16.04 7.87
C ALA A 92 19.95 17.47 7.37
N TYR A 93 18.87 18.22 7.07
CA TYR A 93 18.92 19.57 6.50
C TYR A 93 18.64 20.67 7.52
N THR A 94 18.35 20.33 8.76
CA THR A 94 17.98 21.31 9.81
C THR A 94 18.34 20.78 11.18
N ASP A 95 18.62 21.69 12.12
CA ASP A 95 18.84 21.37 13.53
C ASP A 95 17.52 21.21 14.31
N GLU A 96 16.38 21.33 13.65
CA GLU A 96 15.08 21.16 14.30
C GLU A 96 14.89 19.73 14.79
N PRO A 97 14.42 19.57 16.05
CA PRO A 97 14.04 18.26 16.54
C PRO A 97 12.79 17.77 15.81
N PHE A 98 12.84 16.50 15.41
CA PHE A 98 11.73 15.83 14.74
C PHE A 98 11.45 14.49 15.39
N THR A 99 10.17 14.15 15.47
CA THR A 99 9.70 12.85 15.96
C THR A 99 8.60 12.29 15.10
N VAL A 100 8.51 10.96 15.07
CA VAL A 100 7.34 10.25 14.54
C VAL A 100 6.44 9.91 15.72
N PRO A 101 5.22 10.48 15.81
CA PRO A 101 4.35 10.33 16.96
C PRO A 101 3.79 8.91 17.08
N GLU A 102 3.44 8.53 18.32
CA GLU A 102 2.91 7.19 18.64
C GLU A 102 1.53 6.93 18.02
N ASN A 103 0.72 7.97 17.88
CA ASN A 103 -0.63 7.90 17.30
C ASN A 103 -0.65 7.90 15.75
N LEU A 104 0.53 7.77 15.10
CA LEU A 104 0.65 7.70 13.66
C LEU A 104 0.98 6.26 13.22
N TYR A 105 0.11 5.66 12.42
CA TYR A 105 0.26 4.33 11.86
C TYR A 105 0.69 4.42 10.40
N ILE A 106 1.71 3.65 10.02
CA ILE A 106 2.20 3.57 8.64
C ILE A 106 1.75 2.24 8.05
N ILE A 107 1.05 2.30 6.91
CA ILE A 107 0.55 1.14 6.19
C ILE A 107 1.20 1.14 4.81
N GLY A 108 2.03 0.14 4.54
CA GLY A 108 2.63 -0.08 3.22
C GLY A 108 1.83 -1.11 2.44
N MET A 109 1.47 -0.79 1.20
CA MET A 109 0.87 -1.74 0.27
C MET A 109 1.88 -2.07 -0.83
N MET A 110 1.94 -3.33 -1.23
CA MET A 110 2.81 -3.78 -2.30
C MET A 110 2.15 -4.89 -3.12
N ASN A 111 2.41 -4.89 -4.42
CA ASN A 111 2.09 -6.01 -5.28
C ASN A 111 3.29 -6.95 -5.37
N THR A 112 3.14 -8.18 -4.87
CA THR A 112 4.21 -9.18 -4.86
C THR A 112 4.35 -9.92 -6.19
N ALA A 113 3.39 -9.79 -7.12
CA ALA A 113 3.46 -10.37 -8.46
C ALA A 113 4.52 -9.69 -9.34
N ASP A 114 4.82 -8.42 -9.08
CA ASP A 114 5.83 -7.68 -9.84
C ASP A 114 7.25 -8.04 -9.38
N ARG A 115 7.84 -9.05 -10.02
CA ARG A 115 9.20 -9.57 -9.72
C ARG A 115 10.33 -8.63 -10.12
N SER A 116 10.04 -7.63 -10.96
CA SER A 116 11.04 -6.62 -11.37
C SER A 116 11.38 -5.66 -10.25
N LEU A 117 10.59 -5.64 -9.18
CA LEU A 117 10.75 -4.73 -8.06
C LEU A 117 11.70 -5.32 -7.01
N ALA A 118 12.52 -4.44 -6.46
CA ALA A 118 13.46 -4.80 -5.41
C ALA A 118 12.72 -5.45 -4.23
N MET A 119 13.22 -6.59 -3.77
CA MET A 119 12.75 -7.15 -2.51
C MET A 119 12.96 -6.13 -1.40
N ILE A 120 11.99 -5.97 -0.53
CA ILE A 120 12.13 -5.09 0.63
C ILE A 120 13.39 -5.48 1.39
N ASP A 121 14.27 -4.49 1.61
CA ASP A 121 15.51 -4.65 2.37
C ASP A 121 15.24 -5.33 3.71
N TYR A 122 16.12 -6.25 4.09
CA TYR A 122 16.03 -6.99 5.34
C TYR A 122 15.92 -6.07 6.57
N ALA A 123 16.57 -4.90 6.53
CA ALA A 123 16.47 -3.89 7.57
C ALA A 123 15.04 -3.36 7.79
N LEU A 124 14.24 -3.34 6.72
CA LEU A 124 12.84 -2.90 6.76
C LEU A 124 11.88 -4.01 7.16
N ARG A 125 12.22 -5.27 6.82
CA ARG A 125 11.39 -6.41 7.24
C ARG A 125 11.20 -6.49 8.75
N ARG A 126 12.15 -6.01 9.54
CA ARG A 126 12.06 -5.97 11.02
C ARG A 126 11.15 -4.88 11.55
N ARG A 127 10.85 -3.86 10.73
CA ARG A 127 10.09 -2.65 11.15
C ARG A 127 8.62 -2.73 10.82
N PHE A 128 8.25 -3.64 9.93
CA PHE A 128 6.86 -3.83 9.50
C PHE A 128 6.37 -5.23 9.86
N SER A 129 5.13 -5.31 10.30
CA SER A 129 4.39 -6.57 10.33
C SER A 129 3.81 -6.84 8.95
N PHE A 130 4.07 -8.02 8.40
CA PHE A 130 3.58 -8.39 7.08
C PHE A 130 2.26 -9.14 7.19
N PHE A 131 1.34 -8.74 6.36
CA PHE A 131 0.04 -9.38 6.22
C PHE A 131 -0.20 -9.68 4.73
N GLU A 132 -0.37 -10.95 4.40
CA GLU A 132 -0.68 -11.38 3.04
C GLU A 132 -2.19 -11.35 2.83
N MET A 133 -2.63 -10.65 1.78
CA MET A 133 -4.03 -10.57 1.38
C MET A 133 -4.29 -11.59 0.27
N ASN A 134 -4.79 -12.74 0.65
CA ASN A 134 -5.20 -13.77 -0.31
C ASN A 134 -6.52 -13.41 -1.01
N PRO A 135 -6.82 -13.97 -2.21
CA PRO A 135 -8.11 -13.83 -2.87
C PRO A 135 -9.26 -14.23 -1.93
N GLY A 136 -10.23 -13.35 -1.74
CA GLY A 136 -11.30 -13.48 -0.75
C GLY A 136 -12.46 -14.40 -1.15
N PHE A 137 -12.34 -15.28 -2.16
CA PHE A 137 -13.41 -16.16 -2.63
C PHE A 137 -14.01 -17.07 -1.55
N LEU A 138 -13.21 -17.48 -0.57
CA LEU A 138 -13.61 -18.38 0.50
C LEU A 138 -14.13 -17.66 1.75
N THR A 139 -14.12 -16.33 1.76
CA THR A 139 -14.64 -15.52 2.88
C THR A 139 -16.15 -15.57 2.95
N ASP A 140 -16.70 -15.44 4.16
CA ASP A 140 -18.16 -15.39 4.35
C ASP A 140 -18.79 -14.21 3.59
N GLY A 141 -18.09 -13.08 3.48
CA GLY A 141 -18.55 -11.94 2.71
C GLY A 141 -18.76 -12.25 1.22
N PHE A 142 -17.82 -12.97 0.59
CA PHE A 142 -17.95 -13.37 -0.80
C PHE A 142 -18.99 -14.47 -1.02
N LYS A 143 -19.08 -15.43 -0.11
CA LYS A 143 -20.13 -16.47 -0.14
C LYS A 143 -21.52 -15.86 -0.07
N ASN A 144 -21.74 -14.96 0.88
CA ASN A 144 -23.02 -14.23 0.98
C ASN A 144 -23.33 -13.40 -0.27
N TYR A 145 -22.31 -12.83 -0.90
CA TYR A 145 -22.46 -12.13 -2.18
C TYR A 145 -22.93 -13.09 -3.28
N MET A 146 -22.32 -14.28 -3.41
CA MET A 146 -22.72 -15.31 -4.37
C MET A 146 -24.17 -15.75 -4.13
N ASP A 147 -24.54 -15.99 -2.87
CA ASP A 147 -25.90 -16.39 -2.50
C ASP A 147 -26.94 -15.31 -2.87
N THR A 148 -26.60 -14.03 -2.67
CA THR A 148 -27.46 -12.90 -3.04
C THR A 148 -27.67 -12.84 -4.55
N LEU A 149 -26.64 -13.17 -5.36
CA LEU A 149 -26.74 -13.19 -6.83
C LEU A 149 -27.60 -14.34 -7.35
N SER A 150 -27.59 -15.49 -6.64
CA SER A 150 -28.35 -16.72 -7.00
C SER A 150 -28.18 -17.14 -8.47
N ASN A 151 -26.94 -17.04 -9.01
CA ASN A 151 -26.62 -17.23 -10.42
C ASN A 151 -25.70 -18.45 -10.62
N GLU A 152 -26.27 -19.55 -11.14
CA GLU A 152 -25.53 -20.79 -11.36
C GLU A 152 -24.35 -20.65 -12.33
N ARG A 153 -24.47 -19.80 -13.38
CA ARG A 153 -23.38 -19.55 -14.33
C ARG A 153 -22.22 -18.86 -13.66
N PHE A 154 -22.52 -17.86 -12.82
CA PHE A 154 -21.52 -17.17 -12.04
C PHE A 154 -20.80 -18.14 -11.09
N ASN A 155 -21.53 -19.00 -10.40
CA ASN A 155 -20.96 -20.00 -9.49
C ASN A 155 -20.01 -20.97 -10.22
N LYS A 156 -20.34 -21.38 -11.45
CA LYS A 156 -19.46 -22.22 -12.28
C LYS A 156 -18.17 -21.48 -12.68
N ILE A 157 -18.27 -20.18 -13.03
CA ILE A 157 -17.10 -19.37 -13.34
C ILE A 157 -16.18 -19.27 -12.12
N ILE A 158 -16.73 -18.97 -10.95
CA ILE A 158 -15.93 -18.88 -9.70
C ILE A 158 -15.26 -20.22 -9.38
N SER A 159 -15.95 -21.36 -9.56
CA SER A 159 -15.34 -22.67 -9.37
C SER A 159 -14.13 -22.89 -10.33
N GLY A 160 -14.27 -22.53 -11.59
CA GLY A 160 -13.16 -22.61 -12.54
C GLY A 160 -11.98 -21.69 -12.18
N ILE A 161 -12.26 -20.48 -11.70
CA ILE A 161 -11.21 -19.57 -11.22
C ILE A 161 -10.49 -20.12 -9.99
N LEU A 162 -11.19 -20.77 -9.08
CA LEU A 162 -10.57 -21.43 -7.93
C LEU A 162 -9.63 -22.56 -8.36
N GLU A 163 -10.04 -23.37 -9.34
CA GLU A 163 -9.17 -24.41 -9.92
C GLU A 163 -7.91 -23.79 -10.57
N ILE A 164 -8.07 -22.73 -11.35
CA ILE A 164 -6.95 -22.00 -11.96
C ILE A 164 -6.01 -21.46 -10.87
N ASN A 165 -6.54 -20.85 -9.83
CA ASN A 165 -5.74 -20.36 -8.70
C ASN A 165 -4.98 -21.49 -8.00
N GLU A 166 -5.53 -22.68 -7.87
CA GLU A 166 -4.81 -23.83 -7.34
C GLU A 166 -3.62 -24.23 -8.23
N PHE A 167 -3.76 -24.17 -9.55
CA PHE A 167 -2.64 -24.39 -10.47
C PHE A 167 -1.57 -23.32 -10.32
N ILE A 168 -1.97 -22.04 -10.28
CA ILE A 168 -1.06 -20.91 -10.10
C ILE A 168 -0.26 -21.05 -8.78
N CYS A 169 -0.93 -21.41 -7.68
CA CYS A 169 -0.27 -21.58 -6.39
C CYS A 169 0.74 -22.73 -6.35
N LYS A 170 0.53 -23.77 -7.17
CA LYS A 170 1.41 -24.95 -7.26
C LYS A 170 2.58 -24.76 -8.22
N ASP A 171 2.52 -23.75 -9.07
CA ASP A 171 3.56 -23.45 -10.04
C ASP A 171 4.72 -22.69 -9.37
N ASP A 172 5.92 -23.30 -9.37
CA ASP A 172 7.13 -22.73 -8.75
C ASP A 172 7.54 -21.40 -9.39
N SER A 173 7.08 -21.15 -10.63
CA SER A 173 7.38 -19.93 -11.36
C SER A 173 6.38 -18.80 -11.10
N LEU A 174 5.18 -19.07 -10.61
CA LEU A 174 4.13 -18.09 -10.35
C LEU A 174 3.95 -17.82 -8.84
N GLY A 175 3.33 -18.73 -8.14
CA GLY A 175 3.04 -18.61 -6.70
C GLY A 175 1.83 -17.73 -6.37
N ASN A 176 1.54 -17.57 -5.07
CA ASN A 176 0.33 -16.92 -4.56
C ASN A 176 0.10 -15.49 -5.06
N GLY A 177 1.17 -14.75 -5.36
CA GLY A 177 1.08 -13.36 -5.83
C GLY A 177 0.39 -13.21 -7.19
N PHE A 178 0.33 -14.28 -7.99
CA PHE A 178 -0.31 -14.28 -9.31
C PHE A 178 -1.74 -14.81 -9.30
N CYS A 179 -2.27 -15.20 -8.13
CA CYS A 179 -3.65 -15.66 -8.02
C CYS A 179 -4.64 -14.58 -8.43
N ILE A 180 -5.64 -14.96 -9.22
CA ILE A 180 -6.71 -14.08 -9.66
C ILE A 180 -7.53 -13.64 -8.45
N GLY A 181 -7.65 -12.33 -8.26
CA GLY A 181 -8.35 -11.73 -7.13
C GLY A 181 -9.87 -11.77 -7.28
N HIS A 182 -10.60 -11.90 -6.17
CA HIS A 182 -12.06 -11.90 -6.14
C HIS A 182 -12.68 -10.53 -6.53
N SER A 183 -11.93 -9.44 -6.41
CA SER A 183 -12.39 -8.09 -6.71
C SER A 183 -12.88 -7.90 -8.16
N TYR A 184 -12.32 -8.65 -9.11
CA TYR A 184 -12.76 -8.65 -10.51
C TYR A 184 -14.20 -9.16 -10.70
N PHE A 185 -14.70 -9.93 -9.73
CA PHE A 185 -16.01 -10.59 -9.78
C PHE A 185 -17.04 -9.90 -8.88
N CYS A 186 -16.66 -8.84 -8.16
CA CYS A 186 -17.56 -8.09 -7.30
C CYS A 186 -18.24 -6.95 -8.04
N ASN A 187 -19.46 -6.57 -7.57
CA ASN A 187 -20.22 -5.40 -8.03
C ASN A 187 -20.60 -5.41 -9.54
N GLN A 188 -20.62 -6.58 -10.16
CA GLN A 188 -21.08 -6.71 -11.54
C GLN A 188 -22.61 -6.67 -11.61
N LYS A 189 -23.14 -5.94 -12.58
CA LYS A 189 -24.59 -5.82 -12.81
C LYS A 189 -25.13 -6.95 -13.69
N GLU A 190 -24.31 -7.40 -14.61
CA GLU A 190 -24.66 -8.44 -15.60
C GLU A 190 -23.48 -9.39 -15.81
N PHE A 191 -23.79 -10.70 -15.84
CA PHE A 191 -22.82 -11.78 -16.10
C PHE A 191 -23.04 -12.35 -17.49
N ASN A 192 -22.71 -11.56 -18.52
CA ASN A 192 -22.82 -11.94 -19.93
C ASN A 192 -21.46 -12.32 -20.53
N LEU A 193 -21.46 -12.76 -21.79
CA LEU A 193 -20.25 -13.15 -22.51
C LEU A 193 -19.28 -11.97 -22.68
N GLU A 194 -19.77 -10.77 -22.96
CA GLU A 194 -18.95 -9.58 -23.12
C GLU A 194 -18.17 -9.24 -21.85
N TRP A 195 -18.81 -9.37 -20.69
CA TRP A 195 -18.14 -9.20 -19.40
C TRP A 195 -17.03 -10.25 -19.21
N LEU A 196 -17.29 -11.51 -19.55
CA LEU A 196 -16.31 -12.58 -19.42
C LEU A 196 -15.12 -12.37 -20.38
N GLU A 197 -15.38 -11.99 -21.62
CA GLU A 197 -14.34 -11.66 -22.60
C GLU A 197 -13.49 -10.46 -22.14
N MET A 198 -14.11 -9.42 -21.59
CA MET A 198 -13.41 -8.27 -21.02
C MET A 198 -12.49 -8.71 -19.87
N LEU A 199 -12.94 -9.59 -18.99
CA LEU A 199 -12.19 -10.13 -17.87
C LEU A 199 -10.98 -10.95 -18.32
N LEU A 200 -11.17 -11.79 -19.33
CA LEU A 200 -10.09 -12.61 -19.93
C LEU A 200 -9.06 -11.74 -20.67
N ASN A 201 -9.51 -10.70 -21.36
CA ASN A 201 -8.62 -9.79 -22.10
C ASN A 201 -7.83 -8.86 -21.15
N LEU A 202 -8.39 -8.44 -20.03
CA LEU A 202 -7.67 -7.67 -19.01
C LEU A 202 -6.51 -8.47 -18.41
N ASN A 203 -6.68 -9.78 -18.23
CA ASN A 203 -5.64 -10.66 -17.70
C ASN A 203 -4.57 -11.02 -18.75
N SER A 204 -4.89 -11.01 -20.05
CA SER A 204 -3.91 -11.25 -21.11
C SER A 204 -2.97 -10.06 -21.39
N ALA A 205 -3.34 -8.86 -20.96
CA ALA A 205 -2.49 -7.66 -21.08
C ALA A 205 -1.51 -7.50 -19.92
N THR A 206 -1.61 -8.34 -18.89
CA THR A 206 -0.78 -8.28 -17.66
C THR A 206 0.18 -9.48 -17.55
N LEU A 207 0.15 -10.42 -18.47
CA LEU A 207 1.08 -11.53 -18.65
C LEU A 207 2.06 -11.23 -19.79
#